data_54ddc5b8b1f274382de2a232b0d6e9dd
#
_entry.id   54ddc5b8b1f274382de2a232b0d6e9dd
#
_cell.length_a   1.000
_cell.length_b   1.000
_cell.length_c   1.000
_cell.angle_alpha   90.00
_cell.angle_beta   90.00
_cell.angle_gamma   90.00
#
_symmetry.space_group_name_H-M   'P 1'
#
loop_
_entity.id
_entity.type
_entity.pdbx_description
1 polymer ?
#
loop_
_entity_poly.entity_id
_entity_poly.type
_entity_poly.pdbx_seq_one_letter_code
_entity_poly.pdbx_strand_id
1 'polypeptide(L)'
;MKCAAKYNPELFENVGYVVNLESRGMNGPVLLFETSANNENVLDLYSEAKAPYGYSLTTVVYRFLPNNTDFTIVKDSIPGINFSTIDNINYYHVDDDNFENINLATIQHYGAQIEPILEEFLTSGEYRDPDALKGDEDLVFFTVPILGIFSFTKPQFTLFCSVVFALFCLALVLNISARNATVKGVLKKALVIFLSSLLVLAMGEGIAFLTAKVAGTPFNITDTRYVMCSPVVVNVSLFALIIIYLAIYLKRRKKSNLFNIETLLGCSLVLLVLSVVLFFAIGENFFFAVPLMLASLALIFNIFVFLNILSLPLLLLIALLGCSFLYALSVALTIGALGVIMFIVFFYLILIVGLFGCYMSQKRL
;
A
#
# COMPACT_ATOMS: atom_id res chain seq x y z
N MET A 1 11.85 -25.02 11.97
CA MET A 1 12.38 -24.10 13.02
C MET A 1 11.79 -24.37 14.42
N LYS A 2 10.48 -24.51 14.62
CA LYS A 2 9.87 -24.74 15.95
C LYS A 2 10.46 -25.90 16.75
N CYS A 3 10.79 -27.05 16.10
CA CYS A 3 11.44 -28.16 16.76
C CYS A 3 12.88 -27.81 17.18
N ALA A 4 13.64 -27.12 16.33
CA ALA A 4 14.99 -26.70 16.64
C ALA A 4 14.99 -25.74 17.84
N ALA A 5 14.13 -24.73 17.86
CA ALA A 5 14.02 -23.78 18.97
C ALA A 5 13.63 -24.47 20.29
N LYS A 6 12.83 -25.56 20.24
CA LYS A 6 12.41 -26.30 21.42
C LYS A 6 13.48 -27.27 21.95
N TYR A 7 14.18 -27.96 21.07
CA TYR A 7 15.07 -29.06 21.44
C TYR A 7 16.56 -28.69 21.40
N ASN A 8 16.93 -27.67 20.67
CA ASN A 8 18.31 -27.19 20.53
C ASN A 8 18.34 -25.66 20.60
N PRO A 9 17.94 -25.03 21.73
CA PRO A 9 17.90 -23.58 21.86
C PRO A 9 19.28 -22.91 21.65
N GLU A 10 20.36 -23.62 21.93
CA GLU A 10 21.74 -23.16 21.74
C GLU A 10 22.07 -22.81 20.29
N LEU A 11 21.30 -23.30 19.31
CA LEU A 11 21.46 -22.91 17.90
C LEU A 11 21.15 -21.42 17.66
N PHE A 12 20.40 -20.80 18.56
CA PHE A 12 19.95 -19.42 18.40
C PHE A 12 20.71 -18.43 19.32
N GLU A 13 21.53 -18.91 20.24
CA GLU A 13 22.24 -18.07 21.23
C GLU A 13 23.24 -17.10 20.61
N ASN A 14 23.80 -17.43 19.44
CA ASN A 14 24.79 -16.62 18.73
C ASN A 14 24.28 -16.09 17.39
N VAL A 15 22.94 -16.05 17.19
CA VAL A 15 22.35 -15.52 15.95
C VAL A 15 22.02 -14.05 16.18
N GLY A 16 22.76 -13.16 15.51
CA GLY A 16 22.54 -11.71 15.58
C GLY A 16 21.52 -11.18 14.57
N TYR A 17 21.25 -11.92 13.49
CA TYR A 17 20.34 -11.49 12.43
C TYR A 17 19.71 -12.68 11.69
N VAL A 18 18.43 -12.55 11.34
CA VAL A 18 17.69 -13.58 10.57
C VAL A 18 17.11 -12.98 9.30
N VAL A 19 17.45 -13.58 8.18
CA VAL A 19 16.78 -13.31 6.89
C VAL A 19 15.96 -14.56 6.54
N ASN A 20 14.64 -14.44 6.65
CA ASN A 20 13.73 -15.54 6.31
C ASN A 20 13.17 -15.34 4.91
N LEU A 21 13.19 -16.40 4.11
CA LEU A 21 12.75 -16.41 2.71
C LEU A 21 11.60 -17.39 2.56
N GLU A 22 10.43 -16.85 2.29
CA GLU A 22 9.21 -17.60 2.08
C GLU A 22 8.77 -17.54 0.61
N SER A 23 8.01 -18.52 0.20
CA SER A 23 7.34 -18.53 -1.09
C SER A 23 5.86 -18.86 -0.88
N ARG A 24 4.99 -17.90 -1.13
CA ARG A 24 3.54 -18.10 -1.18
C ARG A 24 3.01 -18.14 -2.62
N GLY A 25 3.88 -17.93 -3.56
CA GLY A 25 3.62 -17.94 -4.99
C GLY A 25 4.91 -18.03 -5.78
N MET A 26 4.81 -18.21 -7.10
CA MET A 26 5.95 -18.50 -7.96
C MET A 26 6.47 -17.28 -8.71
N ASN A 27 5.76 -16.14 -8.64
CA ASN A 27 6.00 -14.97 -9.45
C ASN A 27 5.91 -13.66 -8.66
N GLY A 28 6.20 -12.57 -9.37
CA GLY A 28 6.04 -11.21 -8.90
C GLY A 28 7.23 -10.69 -8.11
N PRO A 29 7.13 -9.46 -7.64
CA PRO A 29 8.15 -8.89 -6.78
C PRO A 29 8.15 -9.57 -5.41
N VAL A 30 9.34 -9.66 -4.84
CA VAL A 30 9.55 -10.16 -3.48
C VAL A 30 9.18 -9.06 -2.50
N LEU A 31 8.23 -9.34 -1.63
CA LEU A 31 7.73 -8.41 -0.64
C LEU A 31 8.41 -8.64 0.71
N LEU A 32 9.01 -7.60 1.28
CA LEU A 32 9.30 -7.55 2.71
C LEU A 32 7.95 -7.32 3.42
N PHE A 33 7.39 -8.39 4.00
CA PHE A 33 6.04 -8.34 4.56
C PHE A 33 6.02 -8.36 6.09
N GLU A 34 7.14 -8.72 6.73
CA GLU A 34 7.26 -8.75 8.19
C GLU A 34 8.69 -8.46 8.62
N THR A 35 8.85 -7.77 9.73
CA THR A 35 10.12 -7.54 10.43
C THR A 35 10.03 -8.03 11.87
N SER A 36 11.17 -8.19 12.54
CA SER A 36 11.22 -8.30 14.00
C SER A 36 10.63 -7.06 14.68
N ALA A 37 10.29 -7.16 15.94
CA ALA A 37 9.93 -6.01 16.78
C ALA A 37 11.11 -5.05 16.91
N ASN A 38 10.83 -3.76 17.16
CA ASN A 38 11.83 -2.70 17.28
C ASN A 38 12.77 -2.66 16.06
N ASN A 39 12.18 -2.53 14.89
CA ASN A 39 12.80 -2.75 13.61
C ASN A 39 13.65 -1.57 13.07
N GLU A 40 13.88 -0.53 13.86
CA GLU A 40 14.59 0.69 13.46
C GLU A 40 15.92 0.36 12.78
N ASN A 41 16.86 -0.29 13.47
CA ASN A 41 18.20 -0.59 12.94
C ASN A 41 18.15 -1.68 11.83
N VAL A 42 17.15 -2.56 11.86
CA VAL A 42 16.92 -3.55 10.80
C VAL A 42 16.51 -2.88 9.49
N LEU A 43 15.69 -1.82 9.57
CA LEU A 43 15.26 -1.06 8.41
C LEU A 43 16.35 -0.11 7.89
N ASP A 44 17.22 0.39 8.75
CA ASP A 44 18.41 1.13 8.32
C ASP A 44 19.30 0.22 7.45
N LEU A 45 19.57 -1.00 7.91
CA LEU A 45 20.28 -1.99 7.09
C LEU A 45 19.49 -2.36 5.82
N TYR A 46 18.16 -2.49 5.88
CA TYR A 46 17.36 -2.79 4.70
C TYR A 46 17.35 -1.65 3.68
N SER A 47 17.66 -0.43 4.07
CA SER A 47 17.77 0.71 3.15
C SER A 47 18.86 0.54 2.07
N GLU A 48 19.81 -0.35 2.28
CA GLU A 48 20.86 -0.72 1.30
C GLU A 48 20.33 -1.58 0.14
N ALA A 49 19.13 -2.13 0.24
CA ALA A 49 18.52 -2.93 -0.83
C ALA A 49 18.42 -2.15 -2.14
N LYS A 50 18.90 -2.73 -3.26
CA LYS A 50 18.87 -2.07 -4.59
C LYS A 50 17.47 -1.91 -5.16
N ALA A 51 16.53 -2.78 -4.77
CA ALA A 51 15.16 -2.78 -5.27
C ALA A 51 14.17 -3.06 -4.12
N PRO A 52 14.11 -2.18 -3.09
CA PRO A 52 13.29 -2.42 -1.93
C PRO A 52 11.79 -2.49 -2.31
N TYR A 53 11.07 -3.44 -1.72
CA TYR A 53 9.64 -3.60 -1.88
C TYR A 53 9.03 -4.08 -0.57
N GLY A 54 8.58 -3.15 0.26
CA GLY A 54 8.06 -3.44 1.59
C GLY A 54 7.13 -2.36 2.11
N TYR A 55 6.22 -2.76 3.00
CA TYR A 55 5.23 -1.89 3.63
C TYR A 55 4.98 -2.36 5.06
N SER A 56 5.12 -1.49 6.05
CA SER A 56 4.82 -1.82 7.46
C SER A 56 3.39 -2.30 7.65
N LEU A 57 2.45 -1.76 6.88
CA LEU A 57 1.06 -2.19 6.89
C LEU A 57 0.87 -3.68 6.56
N THR A 58 1.77 -4.28 5.79
CA THR A 58 1.70 -5.72 5.49
C THR A 58 1.92 -6.57 6.74
N THR A 59 2.81 -6.15 7.64
CA THR A 59 2.99 -6.77 8.95
C THR A 59 1.70 -6.71 9.77
N VAL A 60 1.02 -5.54 9.78
CA VAL A 60 -0.27 -5.37 10.48
C VAL A 60 -1.33 -6.30 9.91
N VAL A 61 -1.48 -6.31 8.57
CA VAL A 61 -2.45 -7.20 7.88
C VAL A 61 -2.13 -8.67 8.14
N TYR A 62 -0.85 -9.04 8.11
CA TYR A 62 -0.41 -10.42 8.31
C TYR A 62 -0.79 -10.96 9.70
N ARG A 63 -0.77 -10.13 10.74
CA ARG A 63 -1.20 -10.51 12.11
C ARG A 63 -2.67 -10.96 12.19
N PHE A 64 -3.52 -10.52 11.27
CA PHE A 64 -4.94 -10.93 11.20
C PHE A 64 -5.16 -12.19 10.34
N LEU A 65 -4.12 -12.69 9.68
CA LEU A 65 -4.20 -13.87 8.84
C LEU A 65 -3.81 -15.12 9.65
N PRO A 66 -4.46 -16.27 9.46
CA PRO A 66 -4.14 -17.51 10.17
C PRO A 66 -2.89 -18.19 9.59
N ASN A 67 -1.82 -17.44 9.41
CA ASN A 67 -0.56 -17.88 8.83
C ASN A 67 0.58 -17.73 9.82
N ASN A 68 1.52 -18.67 9.75
CA ASN A 68 2.78 -18.61 10.49
C ASN A 68 3.91 -18.98 9.51
N THR A 69 5.07 -18.39 9.72
CA THR A 69 6.32 -18.76 9.05
C THR A 69 7.33 -19.23 10.07
N ASP A 70 8.45 -19.72 9.63
CA ASP A 70 9.57 -20.07 10.51
C ASP A 70 10.09 -18.84 11.28
N PHE A 71 10.01 -17.64 10.67
CA PHE A 71 10.36 -16.38 11.30
C PHE A 71 9.52 -16.05 12.55
N THR A 72 8.25 -16.49 12.57
CA THR A 72 7.34 -16.29 13.71
C THR A 72 7.92 -16.82 15.04
N ILE A 73 8.83 -17.79 14.98
CA ILE A 73 9.42 -18.42 16.17
C ILE A 73 10.50 -17.52 16.81
N VAL A 74 11.18 -16.72 16.02
CA VAL A 74 12.39 -15.98 16.44
C VAL A 74 12.23 -14.46 16.41
N LYS A 75 11.24 -13.92 15.71
CA LYS A 75 11.06 -12.49 15.48
C LYS A 75 10.94 -11.60 16.72
N ASP A 76 10.53 -12.17 17.86
CA ASP A 76 10.38 -11.44 19.11
C ASP A 76 11.67 -11.41 19.93
N SER A 77 12.70 -12.19 19.51
CA SER A 77 13.96 -12.35 20.24
C SER A 77 15.20 -12.04 19.41
N ILE A 78 15.13 -12.19 18.09
CA ILE A 78 16.27 -11.99 17.18
C ILE A 78 15.87 -10.97 16.12
N PRO A 79 16.68 -9.91 15.89
CA PRO A 79 16.48 -8.99 14.79
C PRO A 79 16.40 -9.70 13.44
N GLY A 80 15.49 -9.28 12.56
CA GLY A 80 15.40 -9.95 11.26
C GLY A 80 14.31 -9.41 10.36
N ILE A 81 14.31 -9.95 9.15
CA ILE A 81 13.40 -9.62 8.07
C ILE A 81 12.83 -10.87 7.42
N ASN A 82 11.59 -10.78 6.97
CA ASN A 82 10.84 -11.87 6.38
C ASN A 82 10.30 -11.49 5.02
N PHE A 83 10.80 -12.14 3.99
CA PHE A 83 10.42 -11.93 2.60
C PHE A 83 9.50 -13.03 2.09
N SER A 84 8.60 -12.67 1.17
CA SER A 84 7.83 -13.67 0.41
C SER A 84 7.53 -13.19 -1.00
N THR A 85 7.55 -14.13 -1.94
CA THR A 85 6.79 -14.02 -3.18
C THR A 85 5.32 -14.18 -2.88
N ILE A 86 4.45 -13.42 -3.54
CA ILE A 86 3.02 -13.39 -3.22
C ILE A 86 2.11 -13.58 -4.44
N ASP A 87 2.64 -13.52 -5.66
CA ASP A 87 1.86 -13.67 -6.89
C ASP A 87 1.81 -15.14 -7.36
N ASN A 88 0.74 -15.51 -8.05
CA ASN A 88 0.43 -16.90 -8.43
C ASN A 88 0.22 -17.83 -7.23
N ILE A 89 -0.54 -17.41 -6.25
CA ILE A 89 -0.86 -18.16 -5.03
C ILE A 89 -1.53 -19.55 -5.32
N ASN A 90 -2.04 -19.79 -6.52
CA ASN A 90 -2.59 -21.06 -6.94
C ASN A 90 -1.54 -22.20 -7.01
N TYR A 91 -0.25 -21.84 -7.02
CA TYR A 91 0.85 -22.82 -6.89
C TYR A 91 1.19 -23.15 -5.42
N TYR A 92 0.60 -22.45 -4.46
CA TYR A 92 0.93 -22.61 -3.06
C TYR A 92 0.45 -23.96 -2.50
N HIS A 93 1.39 -24.79 -1.99
CA HIS A 93 1.15 -26.09 -1.38
C HIS A 93 0.50 -27.13 -2.31
N VAL A 94 0.85 -27.13 -3.58
CA VAL A 94 0.47 -28.12 -4.59
C VAL A 94 1.70 -28.71 -5.27
N ASP A 95 1.54 -29.81 -6.04
CA ASP A 95 2.66 -30.50 -6.72
C ASP A 95 3.40 -29.61 -7.74
N ASP A 96 2.72 -28.59 -8.26
CA ASP A 96 3.30 -27.60 -9.16
C ASP A 96 4.16 -26.55 -8.44
N ASP A 97 4.24 -26.57 -7.10
CA ASP A 97 5.17 -25.78 -6.29
C ASP A 97 6.56 -26.41 -6.35
N ASN A 98 7.24 -26.20 -7.46
CA ASN A 98 8.54 -26.78 -7.77
C ASN A 98 9.44 -25.78 -8.51
N PHE A 99 10.74 -26.10 -8.60
CA PHE A 99 11.75 -25.21 -9.17
C PHE A 99 11.56 -24.92 -10.67
N GLU A 100 10.86 -25.79 -11.41
CA GLU A 100 10.62 -25.62 -12.84
C GLU A 100 9.63 -24.49 -13.13
N ASN A 101 8.74 -24.22 -12.19
CA ASN A 101 7.72 -23.19 -12.29
C ASN A 101 8.13 -21.85 -11.67
N ILE A 102 9.30 -21.77 -11.01
CA ILE A 102 9.75 -20.53 -10.38
C ILE A 102 10.24 -19.53 -11.42
N ASN A 103 9.85 -18.27 -11.27
CA ASN A 103 10.28 -17.19 -12.17
C ASN A 103 11.67 -16.70 -11.81
N LEU A 104 12.62 -16.76 -12.76
CA LEU A 104 13.99 -16.32 -12.56
C LEU A 104 14.08 -14.82 -12.17
N ALA A 105 13.21 -13.97 -12.71
CA ALA A 105 13.19 -12.56 -12.34
C ALA A 105 12.81 -12.35 -10.86
N THR A 106 11.98 -13.24 -10.31
CA THR A 106 11.64 -13.25 -8.88
C THR A 106 12.86 -13.62 -8.03
N ILE A 107 13.65 -14.62 -8.45
CA ILE A 107 14.91 -14.98 -7.78
C ILE A 107 15.91 -13.85 -7.85
N GLN A 108 16.04 -13.17 -9.01
CA GLN A 108 16.90 -12.00 -9.15
C GLN A 108 16.47 -10.86 -8.22
N HIS A 109 15.14 -10.70 -7.98
CA HIS A 109 14.65 -9.69 -7.07
C HIS A 109 14.96 -10.02 -5.60
N TYR A 110 14.94 -11.30 -5.20
CA TYR A 110 15.50 -11.72 -3.89
C TYR A 110 16.96 -11.27 -3.78
N GLY A 111 17.80 -11.63 -4.78
CA GLY A 111 19.21 -11.24 -4.79
C GLY A 111 19.40 -9.73 -4.71
N ALA A 112 18.66 -8.95 -5.49
CA ALA A 112 18.76 -7.49 -5.50
C ALA A 112 18.41 -6.84 -4.15
N GLN A 113 17.57 -7.46 -3.35
CA GLN A 113 17.27 -6.97 -2.00
C GLN A 113 18.25 -7.48 -0.96
N ILE A 114 18.66 -8.75 -1.03
CA ILE A 114 19.38 -9.43 0.05
C ILE A 114 20.91 -9.27 -0.08
N GLU A 115 21.45 -9.34 -1.30
CA GLU A 115 22.91 -9.26 -1.51
C GLU A 115 23.53 -7.98 -0.92
N PRO A 116 22.99 -6.76 -1.18
CA PRO A 116 23.55 -5.54 -0.60
C PRO A 116 23.44 -5.50 0.93
N ILE A 117 22.34 -5.99 1.48
CA ILE A 117 22.11 -6.07 2.92
C ILE A 117 23.17 -6.99 3.57
N LEU A 118 23.41 -8.16 2.99
CA LEU A 118 24.40 -9.11 3.52
C LEU A 118 25.82 -8.57 3.33
N GLU A 119 26.12 -7.90 2.21
CA GLU A 119 27.41 -7.27 1.99
C GLU A 119 27.68 -6.23 3.08
N GLU A 120 26.74 -5.31 3.32
CA GLU A 120 26.85 -4.29 4.36
C GLU A 120 26.98 -4.92 5.75
N PHE A 121 26.10 -5.86 6.09
CA PHE A 121 26.12 -6.55 7.39
C PHE A 121 27.47 -7.25 7.67
N LEU A 122 28.06 -7.88 6.66
CA LEU A 122 29.29 -8.67 6.81
C LEU A 122 30.57 -7.83 6.75
N THR A 123 30.56 -6.71 6.05
CA THR A 123 31.77 -5.91 5.78
C THR A 123 31.86 -4.65 6.63
N SER A 124 30.74 -4.09 7.06
CA SER A 124 30.71 -2.92 7.93
C SER A 124 31.22 -3.23 9.33
N GLY A 125 31.96 -2.31 9.90
CA GLY A 125 32.38 -2.39 11.32
C GLY A 125 31.24 -2.16 12.29
N GLU A 126 30.15 -1.60 11.86
CA GLU A 126 28.97 -1.24 12.64
C GLU A 126 28.26 -2.45 13.23
N TYR A 127 28.14 -3.53 12.45
CA TYR A 127 27.43 -4.76 12.82
C TYR A 127 28.28 -5.79 13.55
N ARG A 128 29.48 -5.39 14.05
CA ARG A 128 30.31 -6.27 14.90
C ARG A 128 29.75 -6.45 16.30
N ASP A 129 28.96 -5.49 16.77
CA ASP A 129 28.24 -5.60 18.03
C ASP A 129 27.01 -6.53 17.82
N PRO A 130 26.85 -7.60 18.62
CA PRO A 130 25.69 -8.48 18.54
C PRO A 130 24.34 -7.76 18.72
N ASP A 131 24.34 -6.60 19.36
CA ASP A 131 23.15 -5.80 19.62
C ASP A 131 22.94 -4.66 18.61
N ALA A 132 23.81 -4.52 17.62
CA ALA A 132 23.75 -3.43 16.63
C ALA A 132 22.40 -3.32 15.88
N LEU A 133 21.75 -4.46 15.62
CA LEU A 133 20.44 -4.49 14.94
C LEU A 133 19.23 -4.42 15.90
N LYS A 134 19.45 -4.33 17.21
CA LYS A 134 18.38 -4.11 18.18
C LYS A 134 18.01 -2.63 18.19
N GLY A 135 16.84 -2.31 17.70
CA GLY A 135 16.28 -0.97 17.77
C GLY A 135 15.45 -0.72 19.01
N ASP A 136 15.03 0.51 19.21
CA ASP A 136 14.21 0.95 20.37
C ASP A 136 12.72 1.04 20.02
N GLU A 137 12.37 1.19 18.71
CA GLU A 137 10.98 1.36 18.28
C GLU A 137 10.67 0.70 16.93
N ASP A 138 9.37 0.49 16.68
CA ASP A 138 8.86 0.08 15.37
C ASP A 138 8.66 1.30 14.48
N LEU A 139 9.23 1.27 13.27
CA LEU A 139 9.04 2.30 12.26
C LEU A 139 7.82 2.03 11.38
N VAL A 140 7.17 3.11 10.96
CA VAL A 140 6.24 3.08 9.83
C VAL A 140 7.04 3.23 8.54
N PHE A 141 6.95 2.27 7.64
CA PHE A 141 7.71 2.30 6.39
C PHE A 141 6.89 1.88 5.17
N PHE A 142 7.27 2.42 4.03
CA PHE A 142 6.67 2.07 2.74
C PHE A 142 7.61 2.37 1.59
N THR A 143 7.52 1.57 0.55
CA THR A 143 8.26 1.76 -0.69
C THR A 143 7.46 2.61 -1.68
N VAL A 144 8.13 3.60 -2.27
CA VAL A 144 7.66 4.28 -3.48
C VAL A 144 8.57 3.83 -4.63
N PRO A 145 8.04 3.19 -5.68
CA PRO A 145 8.86 2.72 -6.79
C PRO A 145 9.75 3.83 -7.36
N ILE A 146 11.01 3.48 -7.68
CA ILE A 146 12.05 4.39 -8.19
C ILE A 146 12.65 5.30 -7.11
N LEU A 147 11.89 5.70 -6.08
CA LEU A 147 12.37 6.58 -5.00
C LEU A 147 12.97 5.81 -3.82
N GLY A 148 12.68 4.51 -3.69
CA GLY A 148 13.17 3.69 -2.60
C GLY A 148 12.19 3.58 -1.43
N ILE A 149 12.73 3.24 -0.26
CA ILE A 149 11.99 3.07 0.98
C ILE A 149 11.98 4.38 1.79
N PHE A 150 10.85 4.66 2.42
CA PHE A 150 10.68 5.74 3.37
C PHE A 150 10.32 5.13 4.71
N SER A 151 11.01 5.52 5.77
CA SER A 151 10.79 5.07 7.14
C SER A 151 10.61 6.27 8.07
N PHE A 152 9.77 6.10 9.09
CA PHE A 152 9.42 7.14 10.05
C PHE A 152 9.29 6.54 11.43
N THR A 153 9.86 7.17 12.45
CA THR A 153 9.52 6.92 13.83
C THR A 153 8.06 7.34 14.11
N LYS A 154 7.44 6.85 15.15
CA LYS A 154 6.06 7.24 15.51
C LYS A 154 5.89 8.77 15.67
N PRO A 155 6.82 9.51 16.33
CA PRO A 155 6.75 10.98 16.37
C PRO A 155 6.89 11.63 15.01
N GLN A 156 7.81 11.16 14.16
CA GLN A 156 8.00 11.69 12.80
C GLN A 156 6.76 11.45 11.93
N PHE A 157 6.16 10.25 12.02
CA PHE A 157 4.94 9.94 11.28
C PHE A 157 3.73 10.75 11.76
N THR A 158 3.64 11.02 13.07
CA THR A 158 2.62 11.92 13.64
C THR A 158 2.80 13.35 13.15
N LEU A 159 4.04 13.84 13.09
CA LEU A 159 4.35 15.14 12.50
C LEU A 159 3.99 15.18 11.00
N PHE A 160 4.35 14.14 10.25
CA PHE A 160 3.98 14.00 8.85
C PHE A 160 2.45 14.09 8.65
N CYS A 161 1.66 13.32 9.42
CA CYS A 161 0.20 13.38 9.37
C CYS A 161 -0.35 14.76 9.73
N SER A 162 0.27 15.45 10.68
CA SER A 162 -0.10 16.83 11.07
C SER A 162 0.16 17.83 9.94
N VAL A 163 1.28 17.69 9.23
CA VAL A 163 1.61 18.48 8.04
C VAL A 163 0.61 18.20 6.91
N VAL A 164 0.24 16.94 6.68
CA VAL A 164 -0.77 16.56 5.69
C VAL A 164 -2.12 17.22 6.00
N PHE A 165 -2.54 17.21 7.26
CA PHE A 165 -3.75 17.90 7.72
C PHE A 165 -3.68 19.40 7.43
N ALA A 166 -2.58 20.07 7.79
CA ALA A 166 -2.39 21.51 7.57
C ALA A 166 -2.40 21.85 6.07
N LEU A 167 -1.75 21.05 5.22
CA LEU A 167 -1.74 21.24 3.77
C LEU A 167 -3.15 21.09 3.17
N PHE A 168 -3.94 20.13 3.63
CA PHE A 168 -5.34 20.02 3.19
C PHE A 168 -6.16 21.22 3.61
N CYS A 169 -6.04 21.68 4.85
CA CYS A 169 -6.74 22.90 5.32
C CYS A 169 -6.34 24.11 4.49
N LEU A 170 -5.06 24.27 4.19
CA LEU A 170 -4.56 25.34 3.33
C LEU A 170 -5.14 25.25 1.91
N ALA A 171 -5.11 24.06 1.29
CA ALA A 171 -5.70 23.83 -0.03
C ALA A 171 -7.19 24.17 -0.05
N LEU A 172 -7.93 23.77 0.99
CA LEU A 172 -9.36 24.05 1.12
C LEU A 172 -9.63 25.56 1.22
N VAL A 173 -8.94 26.25 2.14
CA VAL A 173 -9.10 27.70 2.36
C VAL A 173 -8.75 28.49 1.10
N LEU A 174 -7.62 28.19 0.48
CA LEU A 174 -7.18 28.89 -0.73
C LEU A 174 -8.15 28.70 -1.91
N ASN A 175 -8.66 27.48 -2.13
CA ASN A 175 -9.60 27.23 -3.23
C ASN A 175 -10.98 27.87 -2.97
N ILE A 176 -11.44 27.94 -1.71
CA ILE A 176 -12.68 28.66 -1.37
C ILE A 176 -12.48 30.17 -1.55
N SER A 177 -11.37 30.72 -1.06
CA SER A 177 -11.06 32.16 -1.18
C SER A 177 -10.92 32.61 -2.65
N ALA A 178 -10.31 31.75 -3.48
CA ALA A 178 -10.21 31.96 -4.93
C ALA A 178 -11.53 31.73 -5.69
N ARG A 179 -12.62 31.39 -5.00
CA ARG A 179 -13.94 31.04 -5.59
C ARG A 179 -13.90 29.84 -6.55
N ASN A 180 -12.89 28.98 -6.44
CA ASN A 180 -12.77 27.75 -7.20
C ASN A 180 -13.62 26.61 -6.61
N ALA A 181 -14.10 26.75 -5.38
CA ALA A 181 -14.96 25.81 -4.69
C ALA A 181 -15.87 26.50 -3.68
N THR A 182 -16.96 25.84 -3.29
CA THR A 182 -17.84 26.27 -2.22
C THR A 182 -17.85 25.23 -1.09
N VAL A 183 -17.99 25.66 0.16
CA VAL A 183 -18.08 24.74 1.30
C VAL A 183 -19.22 23.74 1.10
N LYS A 184 -20.40 24.23 0.68
CA LYS A 184 -21.58 23.37 0.40
C LYS A 184 -21.29 22.37 -0.73
N GLY A 185 -20.58 22.80 -1.78
CA GLY A 185 -20.18 21.93 -2.90
C GLY A 185 -19.23 20.81 -2.43
N VAL A 186 -18.18 21.17 -1.67
CA VAL A 186 -17.21 20.23 -1.12
C VAL A 186 -17.89 19.19 -0.22
N LEU A 187 -18.72 19.62 0.74
CA LEU A 187 -19.43 18.72 1.65
C LEU A 187 -20.39 17.80 0.89
N LYS A 188 -21.14 18.32 -0.10
CA LYS A 188 -22.00 17.51 -0.96
C LYS A 188 -21.21 16.47 -1.73
N LYS A 189 -20.04 16.83 -2.27
CA LYS A 189 -19.17 15.89 -2.98
C LYS A 189 -18.57 14.85 -2.04
N ALA A 190 -18.10 15.26 -0.86
CA ALA A 190 -17.60 14.35 0.15
C ALA A 190 -18.65 13.29 0.53
N LEU A 191 -19.89 13.69 0.80
CA LEU A 191 -20.97 12.77 1.10
C LEU A 191 -21.25 11.80 -0.05
N VAL A 192 -21.34 12.30 -1.30
CA VAL A 192 -21.58 11.44 -2.47
C VAL A 192 -20.43 10.47 -2.66
N ILE A 193 -19.16 10.91 -2.51
CA ILE A 193 -17.99 10.04 -2.66
C ILE A 193 -17.98 8.99 -1.55
N PHE A 194 -18.24 9.36 -0.31
CA PHE A 194 -18.32 8.43 0.80
C PHE A 194 -19.39 7.35 0.58
N LEU A 195 -20.61 7.73 0.23
CA LEU A 195 -21.68 6.77 -0.06
C LEU A 195 -21.37 5.90 -1.28
N SER A 196 -20.75 6.48 -2.30
CA SER A 196 -20.30 5.72 -3.49
C SER A 196 -19.19 4.74 -3.14
N SER A 197 -18.25 5.09 -2.27
CA SER A 197 -17.18 4.19 -1.83
C SER A 197 -17.71 3.01 -1.04
N LEU A 198 -18.71 3.22 -0.18
CA LEU A 198 -19.40 2.12 0.52
C LEU A 198 -20.15 1.20 -0.45
N LEU A 199 -20.78 1.77 -1.48
CA LEU A 199 -21.43 0.97 -2.52
C LEU A 199 -20.40 0.14 -3.30
N VAL A 200 -19.27 0.71 -3.66
CA VAL A 200 -18.16 0.01 -4.37
C VAL A 200 -17.62 -1.13 -3.50
N LEU A 201 -17.41 -0.88 -2.20
CA LEU A 201 -17.02 -1.91 -1.24
C LEU A 201 -18.05 -3.06 -1.18
N ALA A 202 -19.32 -2.74 -1.02
CA ALA A 202 -20.38 -3.74 -0.97
C ALA A 202 -20.52 -4.52 -2.30
N MET A 203 -20.33 -3.87 -3.44
CA MET A 203 -20.33 -4.54 -4.75
C MET A 203 -19.15 -5.52 -4.88
N GLY A 204 -17.95 -5.14 -4.47
CA GLY A 204 -16.78 -6.01 -4.50
C GLY A 204 -16.96 -7.24 -3.61
N GLU A 205 -17.42 -7.06 -2.37
CA GLU A 205 -17.71 -8.19 -1.46
C GLU A 205 -18.87 -9.05 -1.98
N GLY A 206 -19.88 -8.45 -2.61
CA GLY A 206 -20.96 -9.16 -3.27
C GLY A 206 -20.46 -10.04 -4.43
N ILE A 207 -19.52 -9.54 -5.26
CA ILE A 207 -18.89 -10.33 -6.31
C ILE A 207 -18.09 -11.49 -5.71
N ALA A 208 -17.31 -11.23 -4.66
CA ALA A 208 -16.54 -12.27 -3.96
C ALA A 208 -17.45 -13.35 -3.39
N PHE A 209 -18.54 -12.96 -2.73
CA PHE A 209 -19.55 -13.88 -2.20
C PHE A 209 -20.20 -14.75 -3.30
N LEU A 210 -20.62 -14.12 -4.41
CA LEU A 210 -21.25 -14.84 -5.52
C LEU A 210 -20.28 -15.82 -6.18
N THR A 211 -19.02 -15.42 -6.31
CA THR A 211 -17.97 -16.27 -6.88
C THR A 211 -17.70 -17.48 -5.99
N ALA A 212 -17.60 -17.28 -4.67
CA ALA A 212 -17.45 -18.38 -3.72
C ALA A 212 -18.65 -19.35 -3.79
N LYS A 213 -19.87 -18.82 -3.87
CA LYS A 213 -21.08 -19.63 -4.00
C LYS A 213 -21.13 -20.46 -5.30
N VAL A 214 -20.70 -19.88 -6.42
CA VAL A 214 -20.62 -20.59 -7.71
C VAL A 214 -19.57 -21.68 -7.66
N ALA A 215 -18.44 -21.45 -6.97
CA ALA A 215 -17.38 -22.43 -6.78
C ALA A 215 -17.71 -23.51 -5.73
N GLY A 216 -18.85 -23.40 -5.03
CA GLY A 216 -19.23 -24.37 -3.99
C GLY A 216 -18.39 -24.28 -2.72
N THR A 217 -17.75 -23.12 -2.47
CA THR A 217 -16.87 -22.90 -1.32
C THR A 217 -17.53 -21.98 -0.29
N PRO A 218 -17.27 -22.15 1.03
CA PRO A 218 -17.78 -21.22 2.03
C PRO A 218 -17.16 -19.82 1.81
N PHE A 219 -17.99 -18.77 1.96
CA PHE A 219 -17.50 -17.40 1.93
C PHE A 219 -16.92 -17.01 3.29
N ASN A 220 -15.60 -16.88 3.30
CA ASN A 220 -14.85 -16.32 4.43
C ASN A 220 -13.69 -15.51 3.85
N ILE A 221 -13.52 -14.27 4.28
CA ILE A 221 -12.46 -13.37 3.79
C ILE A 221 -11.07 -14.03 3.91
N THR A 222 -10.84 -14.79 4.98
CA THR A 222 -9.55 -15.46 5.21
C THR A 222 -9.41 -16.76 4.42
N ASP A 223 -10.47 -17.54 4.24
CA ASP A 223 -10.42 -18.86 3.58
C ASP A 223 -10.65 -18.77 2.07
N THR A 224 -11.52 -17.86 1.62
CA THR A 224 -11.85 -17.65 0.20
C THR A 224 -10.59 -17.33 -0.62
N ARG A 225 -9.60 -16.66 -0.03
CA ARG A 225 -8.33 -16.35 -0.69
C ARG A 225 -7.53 -17.60 -1.09
N TYR A 226 -7.59 -18.70 -0.33
CA TYR A 226 -6.87 -19.95 -0.66
C TYR A 226 -7.58 -20.77 -1.72
N VAL A 227 -8.90 -20.74 -1.71
CA VAL A 227 -9.72 -21.58 -2.56
C VAL A 227 -10.01 -20.94 -3.91
N MET A 228 -9.98 -19.58 -3.97
CA MET A 228 -10.36 -18.81 -5.14
C MET A 228 -9.28 -17.82 -5.55
N CYS A 229 -8.15 -18.37 -5.94
CA CYS A 229 -6.96 -17.57 -6.32
C CYS A 229 -7.01 -17.04 -7.75
N SER A 230 -8.16 -17.01 -8.41
CA SER A 230 -8.23 -16.54 -9.80
C SER A 230 -8.03 -15.02 -9.90
N PRO A 231 -6.90 -14.54 -10.46
CA PRO A 231 -6.69 -13.12 -10.69
C PRO A 231 -7.68 -12.55 -11.71
N VAL A 232 -8.33 -13.39 -12.50
CA VAL A 232 -9.25 -12.97 -13.56
C VAL A 232 -10.43 -12.19 -12.98
N VAL A 233 -11.08 -12.71 -11.93
CA VAL A 233 -12.24 -12.04 -11.31
C VAL A 233 -11.82 -10.70 -10.71
N VAL A 234 -10.68 -10.64 -10.03
CA VAL A 234 -10.13 -9.39 -9.46
C VAL A 234 -9.86 -8.39 -10.58
N ASN A 235 -9.10 -8.78 -11.60
CA ASN A 235 -8.71 -7.90 -12.71
C ASN A 235 -9.92 -7.41 -13.52
N VAL A 236 -10.87 -8.29 -13.83
CA VAL A 236 -12.11 -7.90 -14.55
C VAL A 236 -12.93 -6.93 -13.73
N SER A 237 -13.05 -7.15 -12.42
CA SER A 237 -13.82 -6.26 -11.53
C SER A 237 -13.16 -4.88 -11.43
N LEU A 238 -11.83 -4.81 -11.29
CA LEU A 238 -11.09 -3.55 -11.27
C LEU A 238 -11.19 -2.82 -12.61
N PHE A 239 -11.05 -3.53 -13.73
CA PHE A 239 -11.19 -2.96 -15.05
C PHE A 239 -12.60 -2.41 -15.31
N ALA A 240 -13.64 -3.15 -14.90
CA ALA A 240 -15.02 -2.67 -14.95
C ALA A 240 -15.23 -1.41 -14.11
N LEU A 241 -14.70 -1.36 -12.89
CA LEU A 241 -14.74 -0.17 -12.03
C LEU A 241 -14.11 1.04 -12.72
N ILE A 242 -12.93 0.88 -13.33
CA ILE A 242 -12.21 1.93 -14.05
C ILE A 242 -13.08 2.44 -15.22
N ILE A 243 -13.60 1.56 -16.05
CA ILE A 243 -14.44 1.93 -17.22
C ILE A 243 -15.70 2.66 -16.77
N ILE A 244 -16.41 2.14 -15.79
CA ILE A 244 -17.64 2.75 -15.28
C ILE A 244 -17.32 4.15 -14.71
N TYR A 245 -16.26 4.28 -13.92
CA TYR A 245 -15.87 5.57 -13.37
C TYR A 245 -15.52 6.57 -14.48
N LEU A 246 -14.71 6.19 -15.47
CA LEU A 246 -14.34 7.04 -16.59
C LEU A 246 -15.56 7.46 -17.43
N ALA A 247 -16.49 6.54 -17.70
CA ALA A 247 -17.72 6.86 -18.41
C ALA A 247 -18.57 7.90 -17.68
N ILE A 248 -18.73 7.74 -16.34
CA ILE A 248 -19.44 8.71 -15.49
C ILE A 248 -18.70 10.06 -15.49
N TYR A 249 -17.38 10.04 -15.32
CA TYR A 249 -16.55 11.24 -15.31
C TYR A 249 -16.67 12.02 -16.63
N LEU A 250 -16.48 11.37 -17.77
CA LEU A 250 -16.56 11.98 -19.11
C LEU A 250 -17.95 12.57 -19.37
N LYS A 251 -19.02 11.89 -18.96
CA LYS A 251 -20.38 12.40 -19.07
C LYS A 251 -20.61 13.66 -18.23
N ARG A 252 -19.98 13.75 -17.04
CA ARG A 252 -20.17 14.87 -16.10
C ARG A 252 -19.19 16.02 -16.33
N ARG A 253 -18.00 15.77 -16.88
CA ARG A 253 -16.96 16.78 -17.16
C ARG A 253 -17.42 17.95 -18.01
N LYS A 254 -18.42 17.75 -18.85
CA LYS A 254 -18.95 18.80 -19.76
C LYS A 254 -19.53 20.02 -19.05
N LYS A 255 -19.64 20.04 -17.71
CA LYS A 255 -20.42 21.05 -16.99
C LYS A 255 -19.64 22.17 -16.29
N SER A 256 -18.41 22.06 -15.86
CA SER A 256 -17.50 23.16 -15.40
C SER A 256 -16.23 22.68 -14.66
N ASN A 257 -15.19 23.56 -14.55
CA ASN A 257 -13.99 23.35 -13.72
C ASN A 257 -14.30 23.23 -12.22
N LEU A 258 -15.32 23.95 -11.76
CA LEU A 258 -15.80 23.87 -10.37
C LEU A 258 -16.11 22.43 -9.94
N PHE A 259 -16.61 21.62 -10.87
CA PHE A 259 -16.90 20.21 -10.63
C PHE A 259 -15.66 19.40 -10.23
N ASN A 260 -14.53 19.64 -10.88
CA ASN A 260 -13.31 18.87 -10.63
C ASN A 260 -12.70 19.24 -9.27
N ILE A 261 -12.58 20.55 -8.96
CA ILE A 261 -11.97 21.04 -7.73
C ILE A 261 -12.82 20.66 -6.50
N GLU A 262 -14.13 20.84 -6.53
CA GLU A 262 -15.02 20.40 -5.45
C GLU A 262 -15.00 18.89 -5.27
N THR A 263 -14.86 18.12 -6.35
CA THR A 263 -14.77 16.65 -6.28
C THR A 263 -13.45 16.22 -5.66
N LEU A 264 -12.32 16.84 -6.04
CA LEU A 264 -11.01 16.56 -5.44
C LEU A 264 -10.96 16.95 -3.96
N LEU A 265 -11.43 18.14 -3.61
CA LEU A 265 -11.50 18.57 -2.20
C LEU A 265 -12.43 17.69 -1.38
N GLY A 266 -13.57 17.28 -1.95
CA GLY A 266 -14.49 16.33 -1.32
C GLY A 266 -13.87 14.95 -1.12
N CYS A 267 -13.13 14.43 -2.11
CA CYS A 267 -12.37 13.20 -2.00
C CYS A 267 -11.28 13.32 -0.93
N SER A 268 -10.52 14.39 -0.95
CA SER A 268 -9.47 14.67 0.03
C SER A 268 -10.02 14.76 1.46
N LEU A 269 -11.22 15.33 1.64
CA LEU A 269 -11.89 15.37 2.94
C LEU A 269 -12.26 13.97 3.44
N VAL A 270 -12.77 13.10 2.57
CA VAL A 270 -13.08 11.71 2.95
C VAL A 270 -11.79 10.96 3.27
N LEU A 271 -10.75 11.11 2.46
CA LEU A 271 -9.44 10.50 2.71
C LEU A 271 -8.83 10.98 4.03
N LEU A 272 -8.98 12.27 4.37
CA LEU A 272 -8.53 12.80 5.64
C LEU A 272 -9.22 12.09 6.82
N VAL A 273 -10.55 11.96 6.76
CA VAL A 273 -11.31 11.29 7.82
C VAL A 273 -10.87 9.82 7.95
N LEU A 274 -10.76 9.11 6.83
CA LEU A 274 -10.28 7.72 6.81
C LEU A 274 -8.85 7.60 7.33
N SER A 275 -7.97 8.53 6.93
CA SER A 275 -6.57 8.58 7.39
C SER A 275 -6.49 8.77 8.91
N VAL A 276 -7.29 9.68 9.47
CA VAL A 276 -7.36 9.90 10.93
C VAL A 276 -7.89 8.65 11.65
N VAL A 277 -8.94 8.04 11.14
CA VAL A 277 -9.51 6.81 11.74
C VAL A 277 -8.46 5.69 11.75
N LEU A 278 -7.76 5.46 10.64
CA LEU A 278 -6.75 4.41 10.56
C LEU A 278 -5.52 4.71 11.42
N PHE A 279 -5.09 5.98 11.49
CA PHE A 279 -3.99 6.38 12.37
C PHE A 279 -4.27 5.98 13.83
N PHE A 280 -5.47 6.23 14.33
CA PHE A 280 -5.83 5.84 15.70
C PHE A 280 -6.16 4.35 15.87
N ALA A 281 -6.62 3.67 14.80
CA ALA A 281 -6.98 2.26 14.88
C ALA A 281 -5.79 1.31 14.77
N ILE A 282 -4.84 1.60 13.89
CA ILE A 282 -3.72 0.71 13.56
C ILE A 282 -2.35 1.38 13.56
N GLY A 283 -2.27 2.69 13.79
CA GLY A 283 -1.02 3.45 13.79
C GLY A 283 -0.47 3.81 12.40
N GLU A 284 -1.11 3.32 11.33
CA GLU A 284 -0.63 3.45 9.96
C GLU A 284 -1.72 3.87 8.99
N ASN A 285 -1.38 4.78 8.06
CA ASN A 285 -2.32 5.30 7.08
C ASN A 285 -1.65 5.83 5.81
N PHE A 286 -0.37 5.52 5.57
CA PHE A 286 0.44 6.11 4.50
C PHE A 286 -0.25 6.06 3.13
N PHE A 287 -0.97 4.97 2.82
CA PHE A 287 -1.65 4.77 1.55
C PHE A 287 -2.86 5.69 1.31
N PHE A 288 -3.33 6.41 2.35
CA PHE A 288 -4.27 7.53 2.23
C PHE A 288 -3.59 8.87 2.51
N ALA A 289 -2.67 8.95 3.48
CA ALA A 289 -2.02 10.19 3.86
C ALA A 289 -1.11 10.74 2.76
N VAL A 290 -0.31 9.90 2.10
CA VAL A 290 0.59 10.35 1.03
C VAL A 290 -0.20 10.84 -0.20
N PRO A 291 -1.19 10.11 -0.76
CA PRO A 291 -2.03 10.64 -1.84
C PRO A 291 -2.78 11.91 -1.46
N LEU A 292 -3.25 12.02 -0.22
CA LEU A 292 -3.89 13.23 0.30
C LEU A 292 -2.94 14.43 0.31
N MET A 293 -1.70 14.24 0.76
CA MET A 293 -0.65 15.27 0.73
C MET A 293 -0.39 15.74 -0.70
N LEU A 294 -0.12 14.80 -1.61
CA LEU A 294 0.19 15.10 -3.00
C LEU A 294 -0.99 15.79 -3.72
N ALA A 295 -2.22 15.34 -3.46
CA ALA A 295 -3.42 15.96 -3.99
C ALA A 295 -3.63 17.38 -3.44
N SER A 296 -3.36 17.60 -2.16
CA SER A 296 -3.45 18.92 -1.53
C SER A 296 -2.44 19.91 -2.12
N LEU A 297 -1.19 19.47 -2.33
CA LEU A 297 -0.16 20.26 -3.02
C LEU A 297 -0.58 20.57 -4.46
N ALA A 298 -1.08 19.59 -5.21
CA ALA A 298 -1.55 19.79 -6.58
C ALA A 298 -2.72 20.80 -6.63
N LEU A 299 -3.65 20.75 -5.67
CA LEU A 299 -4.76 21.69 -5.56
C LEU A 299 -4.29 23.12 -5.24
N ILE A 300 -3.21 23.26 -4.45
CA ILE A 300 -2.56 24.56 -4.18
C ILE A 300 -1.88 25.07 -5.47
N PHE A 301 -1.09 24.23 -6.13
CA PHE A 301 -0.40 24.62 -7.37
C PHE A 301 -1.37 24.97 -8.50
N ASN A 302 -2.53 24.31 -8.55
CA ASN A 302 -3.57 24.61 -9.55
C ASN A 302 -4.18 26.03 -9.43
N ILE A 303 -4.00 26.70 -8.29
CA ILE A 303 -4.43 28.12 -8.14
C ILE A 303 -3.51 29.05 -8.95
N PHE A 304 -2.23 28.68 -9.04
CA PHE A 304 -1.22 29.45 -9.75
C PHE A 304 -0.96 28.80 -11.13
N VAL A 305 -1.40 29.45 -12.21
CA VAL A 305 -1.34 28.89 -13.58
C VAL A 305 0.06 28.41 -13.95
N PHE A 306 1.11 29.15 -13.58
CA PHE A 306 2.50 28.79 -13.88
C PHE A 306 3.02 27.57 -13.08
N LEU A 307 2.42 27.27 -11.91
CA LEU A 307 2.76 26.10 -11.09
C LEU A 307 1.96 24.84 -11.45
N ASN A 308 0.92 24.97 -12.30
CA ASN A 308 0.05 23.84 -12.62
C ASN A 308 0.81 22.64 -13.24
N ILE A 309 1.92 22.89 -13.94
CA ILE A 309 2.76 21.82 -14.51
C ILE A 309 3.31 20.87 -13.44
N LEU A 310 3.53 21.36 -12.22
CA LEU A 310 4.01 20.58 -11.09
C LEU A 310 2.97 19.56 -10.59
N SER A 311 1.70 19.68 -10.98
CA SER A 311 0.67 18.71 -10.68
C SER A 311 0.90 17.36 -11.39
N LEU A 312 1.64 17.35 -12.52
CA LEU A 312 1.94 16.10 -13.26
C LEU A 312 2.87 15.15 -12.49
N PRO A 313 4.05 15.59 -11.98
CA PRO A 313 4.88 14.71 -11.15
C PRO A 313 4.17 14.25 -9.87
N LEU A 314 3.35 15.08 -9.23
CA LEU A 314 2.57 14.68 -8.08
C LEU A 314 1.53 13.59 -8.42
N LEU A 315 0.86 13.73 -9.58
CA LEU A 315 -0.05 12.70 -10.09
C LEU A 315 0.68 11.39 -10.37
N LEU A 316 1.88 11.46 -10.97
CA LEU A 316 2.72 10.29 -11.23
C LEU A 316 3.09 9.58 -9.93
N LEU A 317 3.49 10.32 -8.88
CA LEU A 317 3.79 9.74 -7.57
C LEU A 317 2.58 9.06 -6.92
N ILE A 318 1.38 9.66 -7.02
CA ILE A 318 0.14 9.01 -6.57
C ILE A 318 -0.08 7.69 -7.32
N ALA A 319 0.11 7.69 -8.64
CA ALA A 319 -0.06 6.50 -9.45
C ALA A 319 0.98 5.42 -9.13
N LEU A 320 2.26 5.78 -8.97
CA LEU A 320 3.35 4.86 -8.64
C LEU A 320 3.11 4.18 -7.29
N LEU A 321 2.83 4.97 -6.23
CA LEU A 321 2.51 4.41 -4.91
C LEU A 321 1.27 3.54 -4.98
N GLY A 322 0.20 4.04 -5.62
CA GLY A 322 -1.07 3.31 -5.73
C GLY A 322 -0.91 1.99 -6.48
N CYS A 323 -0.30 2.00 -7.67
CA CYS A 323 -0.12 0.78 -8.45
C CYS A 323 0.74 -0.25 -7.72
N SER A 324 1.83 0.17 -7.06
CA SER A 324 2.72 -0.72 -6.33
C SER A 324 2.04 -1.35 -5.12
N PHE A 325 1.43 -0.53 -4.26
CA PHE A 325 0.75 -1.01 -3.05
C PHE A 325 -0.51 -1.82 -3.38
N LEU A 326 -1.34 -1.35 -4.31
CA LEU A 326 -2.57 -2.05 -4.71
C LEU A 326 -2.28 -3.37 -5.42
N TYR A 327 -1.16 -3.47 -6.17
CA TYR A 327 -0.72 -4.75 -6.70
C TYR A 327 -0.43 -5.72 -5.57
N ALA A 328 0.43 -5.35 -4.60
CA ALA A 328 0.71 -6.20 -3.45
C ALA A 328 -0.56 -6.64 -2.72
N LEU A 329 -1.47 -5.69 -2.46
CA LEU A 329 -2.74 -5.97 -1.78
C LEU A 329 -3.63 -6.93 -2.58
N SER A 330 -3.74 -6.73 -3.91
CA SER A 330 -4.60 -7.52 -4.77
C SER A 330 -4.14 -8.97 -4.92
N VAL A 331 -2.83 -9.20 -5.02
CA VAL A 331 -2.27 -10.55 -5.14
C VAL A 331 -2.19 -11.27 -3.79
N ALA A 332 -1.97 -10.54 -2.69
CA ALA A 332 -1.91 -11.12 -1.36
C ALA A 332 -3.28 -11.52 -0.81
N LEU A 333 -4.30 -10.67 -0.99
CA LEU A 333 -5.65 -10.87 -0.45
C LEU A 333 -6.63 -11.47 -1.46
N THR A 334 -6.30 -11.40 -2.75
CA THR A 334 -7.08 -11.97 -3.86
C THR A 334 -8.57 -11.57 -3.79
N ILE A 335 -9.46 -12.50 -4.17
CA ILE A 335 -10.89 -12.24 -4.25
C ILE A 335 -11.54 -12.07 -2.87
N GLY A 336 -10.95 -12.62 -1.80
CA GLY A 336 -11.53 -12.56 -0.46
C GLY A 336 -11.65 -11.14 0.12
N ALA A 337 -10.84 -10.20 -0.37
CA ALA A 337 -10.90 -8.79 0.02
C ALA A 337 -11.19 -7.85 -1.17
N LEU A 338 -11.87 -8.36 -2.20
CA LEU A 338 -12.14 -7.60 -3.44
C LEU A 338 -12.84 -6.27 -3.17
N GLY A 339 -13.76 -6.23 -2.22
CA GLY A 339 -14.43 -4.99 -1.83
C GLY A 339 -13.48 -3.94 -1.29
N VAL A 340 -12.55 -4.34 -0.42
CA VAL A 340 -11.52 -3.44 0.15
C VAL A 340 -10.59 -2.92 -0.95
N ILE A 341 -10.16 -3.80 -1.85
CA ILE A 341 -9.30 -3.44 -2.99
C ILE A 341 -10.02 -2.43 -3.89
N MET A 342 -11.26 -2.70 -4.28
CA MET A 342 -12.07 -1.81 -5.11
C MET A 342 -12.35 -0.46 -4.42
N PHE A 343 -12.57 -0.47 -3.10
CA PHE A 343 -12.76 0.74 -2.29
C PHE A 343 -11.54 1.66 -2.35
N ILE A 344 -10.33 1.12 -2.17
CA ILE A 344 -9.09 1.91 -2.23
C ILE A 344 -8.86 2.41 -3.66
N VAL A 345 -8.97 1.54 -4.67
CA VAL A 345 -8.83 1.90 -6.10
C VAL A 345 -9.77 3.03 -6.49
N PHE A 346 -10.99 3.06 -5.96
CA PHE A 346 -11.96 4.10 -6.25
C PHE A 346 -11.47 5.51 -5.85
N PHE A 347 -10.83 5.65 -4.68
CA PHE A 347 -10.24 6.94 -4.28
C PHE A 347 -9.07 7.34 -5.16
N TYR A 348 -8.17 6.41 -5.48
CA TYR A 348 -7.05 6.69 -6.38
C TYR A 348 -7.52 7.12 -7.77
N LEU A 349 -8.58 6.49 -8.31
CA LEU A 349 -9.20 6.90 -9.58
C LEU A 349 -9.74 8.33 -9.52
N ILE A 350 -10.42 8.70 -8.45
CA ILE A 350 -10.93 10.08 -8.28
C ILE A 350 -9.77 11.08 -8.27
N LEU A 351 -8.69 10.80 -7.53
CA LEU A 351 -7.54 11.68 -7.45
C LEU A 351 -6.83 11.79 -8.79
N ILE A 352 -6.46 10.69 -9.42
CA ILE A 352 -5.70 10.67 -10.68
C ILE A 352 -6.49 11.35 -11.80
N VAL A 353 -7.75 10.92 -12.02
CA VAL A 353 -8.58 11.46 -13.09
C VAL A 353 -8.97 12.91 -12.83
N GLY A 354 -9.25 13.26 -11.57
CA GLY A 354 -9.60 14.62 -11.17
C GLY A 354 -8.44 15.60 -11.34
N LEU A 355 -7.23 15.26 -10.88
CA LEU A 355 -6.03 16.08 -11.02
C LEU A 355 -5.64 16.26 -12.49
N PHE A 356 -5.67 15.18 -13.28
CA PHE A 356 -5.45 15.26 -14.71
C PHE A 356 -6.50 16.16 -15.41
N GLY A 357 -7.77 16.07 -14.98
CA GLY A 357 -8.84 16.93 -15.46
C GLY A 357 -8.62 18.41 -15.15
N CYS A 358 -8.14 18.75 -13.95
CA CYS A 358 -7.77 20.11 -13.57
C CYS A 358 -6.61 20.63 -14.42
N TYR A 359 -5.54 19.85 -14.58
CA TYR A 359 -4.40 20.19 -15.41
C TYR A 359 -4.81 20.51 -16.87
N MET A 360 -5.63 19.65 -17.47
CA MET A 360 -6.07 19.82 -18.85
C MET A 360 -7.03 20.99 -19.06
N SER A 361 -7.74 21.42 -18.03
CA SER A 361 -8.68 22.54 -18.15
C SER A 361 -7.99 23.90 -18.16
N GLN A 362 -6.88 24.06 -17.47
CA GLN A 362 -6.09 25.30 -17.49
C GLN A 362 -5.29 25.51 -18.79
N LYS A 363 -4.91 24.42 -19.51
CA LYS A 363 -4.27 24.57 -20.84
C LYS A 363 -5.18 25.14 -21.93
N ARG A 364 -6.49 25.26 -21.69
CA ARG A 364 -7.47 25.78 -22.66
C ARG A 364 -7.82 27.25 -22.43
N LEU A 365 -7.29 27.85 -21.37
CA LEU A 365 -7.34 29.30 -21.09
C LEU A 365 -6.03 29.96 -21.51
#